data_ad9602ad5731cbc609318deb610feeae
#
_entry.id   ad9602ad5731cbc609318deb610feeae
#
_cell.length_a   1.000
_cell.length_b   1.000
_cell.length_c   1.000
_cell.angle_alpha   90.00
_cell.angle_beta   90.00
_cell.angle_gamma   90.00
#
_symmetry.space_group_name_H-M   'P 1'
#
loop_
_entity.id
_entity.type
_entity.pdbx_description
1 polymer ?
#
loop_
_entity_poly.entity_id
_entity_poly.type
_entity_poly.pdbx_seq_one_letter_code
_entity_poly.pdbx_strand_id
1 'polypeptide(L)'
;MDNYNVSFLFKSRLGLGTNRLGADFKQDLFSLHHALDIGYTVIDTAERYMNQASETIIGQCLAQRANFDRSGIQIITKVQPHNPIIESCLGSLKRLRCDYIDFYLLHWRENNNLESVINDMLQLQQQGYIKHYGVSNFGINDLDEWQREERRLTGQSGLSVNQIKYNFNHQSPSYALIPYHQQNNIVTIAHTPLDKGKVFFNAELLKYASAKGLTPAQAALHWILQTPGTVVIPKSTDPHRLQENFTVLSLSL
;
A
#
# COMPACT_ATOMS: atom_id res chain seq x y z
N MET A 1 -0.71 21.97 -15.30
CA MET A 1 -0.60 20.55 -14.95
C MET A 1 -1.11 20.43 -13.54
N ASP A 2 -2.37 20.08 -13.39
CA ASP A 2 -3.01 19.99 -12.09
C ASP A 2 -2.30 18.92 -11.26
N ASN A 3 -1.85 19.31 -10.09
CA ASN A 3 -1.18 18.43 -9.14
C ASN A 3 -2.10 17.25 -8.86
N TYR A 4 -1.74 16.07 -9.36
CA TYR A 4 -2.39 14.81 -9.02
C TYR A 4 -2.25 14.63 -7.49
N ASN A 5 -3.30 15.05 -6.78
CA ASN A 5 -3.23 15.23 -5.34
C ASN A 5 -3.65 13.94 -4.62
N VAL A 6 -2.67 13.16 -4.19
CA VAL A 6 -2.87 11.94 -3.38
C VAL A 6 -3.67 12.21 -2.11
N SER A 7 -3.68 13.46 -1.59
CA SER A 7 -4.32 13.83 -0.32
C SER A 7 -5.86 13.65 -0.32
N PHE A 8 -6.50 13.56 -1.49
CA PHE A 8 -7.93 13.20 -1.54
C PHE A 8 -8.20 11.74 -1.21
N LEU A 9 -7.21 10.87 -1.43
CA LEU A 9 -7.38 9.42 -1.27
C LEU A 9 -6.63 8.88 -0.05
N PHE A 10 -5.44 9.40 0.22
CA PHE A 10 -4.56 8.94 1.30
C PHE A 10 -4.33 10.01 2.36
N LYS A 11 -4.38 9.58 3.64
CA LYS A 11 -4.05 10.42 4.82
C LYS A 11 -2.56 10.76 4.91
N SER A 12 -1.71 9.90 4.35
CA SER A 12 -0.25 10.07 4.32
C SER A 12 0.34 9.46 3.06
N ARG A 13 1.39 10.06 2.54
CA ARG A 13 2.19 9.50 1.45
C ARG A 13 3.20 8.44 1.91
N LEU A 14 3.31 8.22 3.24
CA LEU A 14 4.09 7.16 3.85
C LEU A 14 3.17 6.22 4.62
N GLY A 15 3.22 4.93 4.30
CA GLY A 15 2.54 3.87 5.03
C GLY A 15 3.52 2.88 5.64
N LEU A 16 3.03 2.01 6.49
CA LEU A 16 3.76 0.88 7.08
C LEU A 16 3.45 -0.41 6.33
N GLY A 17 4.44 -0.98 5.66
CA GLY A 17 4.36 -2.34 5.12
C GLY A 17 4.49 -3.39 6.21
N THR A 18 3.66 -4.43 6.17
CA THR A 18 3.62 -5.46 7.22
C THR A 18 3.99 -6.86 6.75
N ASN A 19 4.56 -6.99 5.57
CA ASN A 19 5.05 -8.29 5.11
C ASN A 19 6.06 -8.88 6.11
N ARG A 20 5.80 -10.10 6.60
CA ARG A 20 6.50 -10.83 7.67
C ARG A 20 6.14 -10.42 9.12
N LEU A 21 5.17 -9.56 9.36
CA LEU A 21 4.61 -9.44 10.70
C LEU A 21 3.88 -10.73 11.08
N GLY A 22 4.06 -11.18 12.30
CA GLY A 22 3.58 -12.46 12.81
C GLY A 22 4.67 -13.52 13.00
N ALA A 23 5.94 -13.20 12.66
CA ALA A 23 7.09 -14.05 12.92
C ALA A 23 7.53 -14.00 14.39
N ASP A 24 7.53 -12.81 15.00
CA ASP A 24 7.72 -12.57 16.43
C ASP A 24 6.56 -11.71 16.94
N PHE A 25 5.54 -12.38 17.45
CA PHE A 25 4.29 -11.76 17.84
C PHE A 25 4.47 -10.59 18.81
N LYS A 26 5.31 -10.76 19.84
CA LYS A 26 5.50 -9.74 20.88
C LYS A 26 6.21 -8.50 20.33
N GLN A 27 7.29 -8.72 19.59
CA GLN A 27 8.06 -7.65 18.97
C GLN A 27 7.24 -6.93 17.89
N ASP A 28 6.51 -7.68 17.08
CA ASP A 28 5.70 -7.13 15.99
C ASP A 28 4.53 -6.28 16.53
N LEU A 29 3.88 -6.74 17.61
CA LEU A 29 2.82 -5.98 18.28
C LEU A 29 3.35 -4.68 18.89
N PHE A 30 4.50 -4.73 19.57
CA PHE A 30 5.18 -3.54 20.10
C PHE A 30 5.50 -2.55 18.98
N SER A 31 6.03 -3.04 17.87
CA SER A 31 6.40 -2.20 16.71
C SER A 31 5.20 -1.54 16.06
N LEU A 32 4.06 -2.23 15.99
CA LEU A 32 2.81 -1.66 15.49
C LEU A 32 2.29 -0.54 16.39
N HIS A 33 2.27 -0.76 17.72
CA HIS A 33 1.89 0.30 18.68
C HIS A 33 2.80 1.51 18.50
N HIS A 34 4.12 1.31 18.47
CA HIS A 34 5.09 2.38 18.30
C HIS A 34 4.88 3.14 16.97
N ALA A 35 4.64 2.44 15.85
CA ALA A 35 4.37 3.07 14.57
C ALA A 35 3.13 3.98 14.60
N LEU A 36 2.04 3.50 15.24
CA LEU A 36 0.84 4.32 15.40
C LEU A 36 1.06 5.52 16.34
N ASP A 37 1.88 5.36 17.39
CA ASP A 37 2.20 6.44 18.34
C ASP A 37 3.03 7.56 17.71
N ILE A 38 3.93 7.23 16.77
CA ILE A 38 4.71 8.24 16.04
C ILE A 38 3.95 8.85 14.85
N GLY A 39 2.73 8.37 14.54
CA GLY A 39 1.83 9.00 13.58
C GLY A 39 1.63 8.29 12.24
N TYR A 40 2.02 7.02 12.11
CA TYR A 40 1.65 6.25 10.90
C TYR A 40 0.13 6.12 10.82
N THR A 41 -0.44 6.52 9.70
CA THR A 41 -1.89 6.49 9.44
C THR A 41 -2.28 5.56 8.30
N VAL A 42 -1.33 4.97 7.58
CA VAL A 42 -1.55 4.01 6.50
C VAL A 42 -0.83 2.71 6.83
N ILE A 43 -1.56 1.59 6.85
CA ILE A 43 -1.02 0.25 7.11
C ILE A 43 -1.31 -0.63 5.89
N ASP A 44 -0.26 -1.20 5.30
CA ASP A 44 -0.37 -2.14 4.18
C ASP A 44 -0.12 -3.57 4.64
N THR A 45 -1.06 -4.44 4.36
CA THR A 45 -1.00 -5.88 4.64
C THR A 45 -1.53 -6.71 3.46
N ALA A 46 -1.68 -8.02 3.64
CA ALA A 46 -2.35 -8.93 2.72
C ALA A 46 -2.74 -10.22 3.45
N GLU A 47 -3.80 -10.89 3.01
CA GLU A 47 -4.26 -12.17 3.59
C GLU A 47 -3.17 -13.24 3.57
N ARG A 48 -2.31 -13.25 2.54
CA ARG A 48 -1.23 -14.24 2.43
C ARG A 48 -0.04 -13.99 3.35
N TYR A 49 0.10 -12.77 3.93
CA TYR A 49 1.29 -12.45 4.73
C TYR A 49 1.33 -13.28 6.01
N MET A 50 2.43 -14.06 6.15
CA MET A 50 2.63 -14.99 7.27
C MET A 50 1.41 -15.87 7.54
N ASN A 51 0.79 -16.38 6.47
CA ASN A 51 -0.43 -17.19 6.56
C ASN A 51 -1.52 -16.53 7.41
N GLN A 52 -1.88 -15.29 7.06
CA GLN A 52 -2.92 -14.44 7.71
C GLN A 52 -2.50 -13.85 9.07
N ALA A 53 -1.33 -14.22 9.62
CA ALA A 53 -0.87 -13.72 10.92
C ALA A 53 -0.67 -12.20 10.91
N SER A 54 -0.24 -11.61 9.78
CA SER A 54 -0.06 -10.14 9.69
C SER A 54 -1.36 -9.37 9.88
N GLU A 55 -2.47 -9.81 9.30
CA GLU A 55 -3.79 -9.19 9.55
C GLU A 55 -4.26 -9.40 10.99
N THR A 56 -4.04 -10.61 11.52
CA THR A 56 -4.45 -10.95 12.90
C THR A 56 -3.74 -10.07 13.93
N ILE A 57 -2.44 -9.82 13.78
CA ILE A 57 -1.67 -9.00 14.72
C ILE A 57 -2.04 -7.52 14.61
N ILE A 58 -2.34 -7.02 13.40
CA ILE A 58 -2.87 -5.67 13.21
C ILE A 58 -4.19 -5.53 13.95
N GLY A 59 -5.14 -6.45 13.74
CA GLY A 59 -6.43 -6.42 14.42
C GLY A 59 -6.32 -6.47 15.95
N GLN A 60 -5.35 -7.20 16.48
CA GLN A 60 -5.07 -7.22 17.92
C GLN A 60 -4.48 -5.90 18.43
N CYS A 61 -3.54 -5.32 17.69
CA CYS A 61 -2.97 -4.01 18.02
C CYS A 61 -4.07 -2.95 18.11
N LEU A 62 -4.95 -2.89 17.12
CA LEU A 62 -6.04 -1.91 17.08
C LEU A 62 -7.03 -2.11 18.23
N ALA A 63 -7.40 -3.36 18.55
CA ALA A 63 -8.32 -3.68 19.63
C ALA A 63 -7.76 -3.37 21.03
N GLN A 64 -6.45 -3.30 21.22
CA GLN A 64 -5.79 -2.96 22.48
C GLN A 64 -5.68 -1.45 22.73
N ARG A 65 -5.98 -0.62 21.74
CA ARG A 65 -5.87 0.84 21.88
C ARG A 65 -7.18 1.41 22.44
N ALA A 66 -7.12 1.92 23.65
CA ALA A 66 -8.27 2.58 24.28
C ALA A 66 -8.71 3.81 23.46
N ASN A 67 -10.01 3.94 23.24
CA ASN A 67 -10.61 5.04 22.46
C ASN A 67 -10.05 5.23 21.05
N PHE A 68 -9.63 4.13 20.41
CA PHE A 68 -9.08 4.18 19.07
C PHE A 68 -10.15 4.55 18.04
N ASP A 69 -9.96 5.67 17.36
CA ASP A 69 -10.77 6.02 16.21
C ASP A 69 -10.27 5.28 14.95
N ARG A 70 -11.05 4.28 14.51
CA ARG A 70 -10.75 3.51 13.29
C ARG A 70 -10.64 4.42 12.05
N SER A 71 -11.37 5.53 12.04
CA SER A 71 -11.31 6.49 10.94
C SER A 71 -9.97 7.23 10.84
N GLY A 72 -9.18 7.25 11.92
CA GLY A 72 -7.85 7.86 11.98
C GLY A 72 -6.79 7.17 11.14
N ILE A 73 -6.98 5.90 10.77
CA ILE A 73 -6.06 5.13 9.94
C ILE A 73 -6.72 4.62 8.66
N GLN A 74 -5.89 4.24 7.71
CA GLN A 74 -6.28 3.55 6.47
C GLN A 74 -5.59 2.20 6.40
N ILE A 75 -6.36 1.15 6.11
CA ILE A 75 -5.87 -0.21 5.95
C ILE A 75 -5.95 -0.61 4.48
N ILE A 76 -4.83 -1.06 3.94
CA ILE A 76 -4.72 -1.69 2.63
C ILE A 76 -4.53 -3.19 2.88
N THR A 77 -5.40 -4.03 2.33
CA THR A 77 -5.15 -5.48 2.29
C THR A 77 -5.48 -6.04 0.92
N LYS A 78 -5.10 -7.31 0.68
CA LYS A 78 -5.09 -7.87 -0.67
C LYS A 78 -5.58 -9.30 -0.66
N VAL A 79 -6.38 -9.65 -1.68
CA VAL A 79 -6.85 -11.01 -1.94
C VAL A 79 -5.96 -11.71 -2.97
N GLN A 80 -5.72 -12.99 -2.81
CA GLN A 80 -5.07 -13.83 -3.82
C GLN A 80 -5.98 -14.01 -5.04
N PRO A 81 -5.43 -14.04 -6.27
CA PRO A 81 -6.23 -14.08 -7.49
C PRO A 81 -7.15 -15.32 -7.61
N HIS A 82 -6.79 -16.44 -6.99
CA HIS A 82 -7.56 -17.69 -7.06
C HIS A 82 -8.48 -17.91 -5.84
N ASN A 83 -8.49 -16.99 -4.87
CA ASN A 83 -9.38 -17.07 -3.72
C ASN A 83 -10.74 -16.42 -4.04
N PRO A 84 -11.84 -16.92 -3.42
CA PRO A 84 -13.13 -16.25 -3.52
C PRO A 84 -13.04 -14.86 -2.85
N ILE A 85 -13.32 -13.81 -3.61
CA ILE A 85 -13.04 -12.42 -3.24
C ILE A 85 -13.88 -11.99 -2.05
N ILE A 86 -15.18 -12.29 -2.07
CA ILE A 86 -16.11 -11.87 -1.02
C ILE A 86 -15.77 -12.55 0.31
N GLU A 87 -15.60 -13.87 0.32
CA GLU A 87 -15.27 -14.65 1.52
C GLU A 87 -13.89 -14.23 2.08
N SER A 88 -12.92 -14.01 1.21
CA SER A 88 -11.58 -13.52 1.60
C SER A 88 -11.66 -12.15 2.27
N CYS A 89 -12.46 -11.23 1.73
CA CYS A 89 -12.68 -9.91 2.31
C CYS A 89 -13.30 -10.01 3.71
N LEU A 90 -14.37 -10.79 3.85
CA LEU A 90 -15.02 -11.01 5.15
C LEU A 90 -14.07 -11.67 6.16
N GLY A 91 -13.24 -12.60 5.69
CA GLY A 91 -12.17 -13.20 6.49
C GLY A 91 -11.13 -12.18 6.95
N SER A 92 -10.70 -11.27 6.05
CA SER A 92 -9.77 -10.19 6.37
C SER A 92 -10.36 -9.20 7.39
N LEU A 93 -11.62 -8.80 7.24
CA LEU A 93 -12.33 -7.95 8.19
C LEU A 93 -12.35 -8.57 9.59
N LYS A 94 -12.64 -9.87 9.68
CA LYS A 94 -12.65 -10.61 10.96
C LYS A 94 -11.25 -10.62 11.60
N ARG A 95 -10.19 -10.88 10.85
CA ARG A 95 -8.80 -10.89 11.35
C ARG A 95 -8.34 -9.50 11.78
N LEU A 96 -8.64 -8.48 10.97
CA LEU A 96 -8.35 -7.07 11.21
C LEU A 96 -9.23 -6.45 12.33
N ARG A 97 -10.31 -7.14 12.75
CA ARG A 97 -11.27 -6.67 13.76
C ARG A 97 -11.85 -5.30 13.43
N CYS A 98 -12.27 -5.12 12.19
CA CYS A 98 -12.83 -3.86 11.71
C CYS A 98 -14.03 -4.11 10.79
N ASP A 99 -14.89 -3.09 10.67
CA ASP A 99 -16.12 -3.18 9.89
C ASP A 99 -15.90 -2.88 8.42
N TYR A 100 -14.80 -2.20 8.07
CA TYR A 100 -14.45 -1.87 6.70
C TYR A 100 -12.94 -1.85 6.45
N ILE A 101 -12.55 -2.08 5.21
CA ILE A 101 -11.20 -1.94 4.68
C ILE A 101 -11.16 -0.68 3.81
N ASP A 102 -10.12 0.16 3.95
CA ASP A 102 -10.02 1.38 3.14
C ASP A 102 -9.65 1.06 1.69
N PHE A 103 -8.68 0.17 1.46
CA PHE A 103 -8.28 -0.28 0.13
C PHE A 103 -8.18 -1.80 0.07
N TYR A 104 -8.97 -2.42 -0.80
CA TYR A 104 -8.94 -3.85 -1.04
C TYR A 104 -8.42 -4.14 -2.44
N LEU A 105 -7.32 -4.90 -2.56
CA LEU A 105 -6.60 -5.05 -3.82
C LEU A 105 -6.62 -6.51 -4.30
N LEU A 106 -6.76 -6.70 -5.62
CA LEU A 106 -6.33 -7.95 -6.24
C LEU A 106 -4.80 -8.01 -6.26
N HIS A 107 -4.20 -9.04 -5.65
CA HIS A 107 -2.77 -9.07 -5.34
C HIS A 107 -1.87 -9.24 -6.58
N TRP A 108 -2.36 -9.98 -7.58
CA TRP A 108 -1.72 -10.20 -8.89
C TRP A 108 -2.75 -10.38 -9.98
N ARG A 109 -2.33 -10.04 -11.21
CA ARG A 109 -3.02 -10.48 -12.41
C ARG A 109 -2.65 -11.93 -12.70
N GLU A 110 -3.65 -12.79 -12.78
CA GLU A 110 -3.59 -14.15 -13.28
C GLU A 110 -4.70 -14.35 -14.32
N ASN A 111 -4.95 -15.57 -14.74
CA ASN A 111 -6.03 -15.90 -15.69
C ASN A 111 -7.43 -15.84 -15.02
N ASN A 112 -7.70 -14.78 -14.24
CA ASN A 112 -9.01 -14.56 -13.63
C ASN A 112 -10.00 -14.05 -14.66
N ASN A 113 -11.26 -14.35 -14.45
CA ASN A 113 -12.36 -13.65 -15.10
C ASN A 113 -12.50 -12.27 -14.47
N LEU A 114 -12.06 -11.21 -15.18
CA LEU A 114 -12.12 -9.84 -14.67
C LEU A 114 -13.53 -9.36 -14.41
N GLU A 115 -14.51 -9.76 -15.22
CA GLU A 115 -15.91 -9.42 -14.98
C GLU A 115 -16.37 -9.88 -13.60
N SER A 116 -16.08 -11.14 -13.23
CA SER A 116 -16.41 -11.65 -11.90
C SER A 116 -15.69 -10.90 -10.79
N VAL A 117 -14.36 -10.68 -10.95
CA VAL A 117 -13.55 -9.94 -9.96
C VAL A 117 -14.09 -8.52 -9.74
N ILE A 118 -14.39 -7.79 -10.81
CA ILE A 118 -14.90 -6.42 -10.74
C ILE A 118 -16.27 -6.40 -10.08
N ASN A 119 -17.17 -7.32 -10.44
CA ASN A 119 -18.50 -7.41 -9.82
C ASN A 119 -18.41 -7.68 -8.32
N ASP A 120 -17.54 -8.60 -7.88
CA ASP A 120 -17.32 -8.88 -6.45
C ASP A 120 -16.77 -7.63 -5.71
N MET A 121 -15.80 -6.90 -6.30
CA MET A 121 -15.27 -5.66 -5.71
C MET A 121 -16.34 -4.56 -5.61
N LEU A 122 -17.16 -4.39 -6.64
CA LEU A 122 -18.27 -3.45 -6.64
C LEU A 122 -19.33 -3.81 -5.61
N GLN A 123 -19.66 -5.10 -5.47
CA GLN A 123 -20.59 -5.59 -4.46
C GLN A 123 -20.07 -5.29 -3.04
N LEU A 124 -18.79 -5.59 -2.76
CA LEU A 124 -18.17 -5.28 -1.46
C LEU A 124 -18.17 -3.78 -1.15
N GLN A 125 -17.93 -2.94 -2.16
CA GLN A 125 -17.97 -1.49 -2.01
C GLN A 125 -19.39 -0.99 -1.74
N GLN A 126 -20.38 -1.49 -2.47
CA GLN A 126 -21.79 -1.14 -2.28
C GLN A 126 -22.31 -1.54 -0.89
N GLN A 127 -21.84 -2.68 -0.37
CA GLN A 127 -22.17 -3.16 0.98
C GLN A 127 -21.41 -2.42 2.09
N GLY A 128 -20.45 -1.55 1.74
CA GLY A 128 -19.66 -0.78 2.70
C GLY A 128 -18.52 -1.56 3.36
N TYR A 129 -18.24 -2.79 2.92
CA TYR A 129 -17.10 -3.57 3.44
C TYR A 129 -15.74 -3.05 2.98
N ILE A 130 -15.69 -2.40 1.82
CA ILE A 130 -14.50 -1.72 1.32
C ILE A 130 -14.85 -0.30 0.89
N LYS A 131 -13.93 0.67 1.07
CA LYS A 131 -14.12 2.03 0.56
C LYS A 131 -13.65 2.17 -0.88
N HIS A 132 -12.49 1.61 -1.17
CA HIS A 132 -11.85 1.67 -2.49
C HIS A 132 -11.32 0.29 -2.86
N TYR A 133 -11.32 -0.03 -4.13
CA TYR A 133 -10.65 -1.20 -4.67
C TYR A 133 -9.51 -0.82 -5.59
N GLY A 134 -8.63 -1.76 -5.82
CA GLY A 134 -7.47 -1.58 -6.66
C GLY A 134 -6.80 -2.90 -7.02
N VAL A 135 -5.61 -2.78 -7.56
CA VAL A 135 -4.82 -3.92 -8.01
C VAL A 135 -3.38 -3.82 -7.51
N SER A 136 -2.64 -4.91 -7.65
CA SER A 136 -1.22 -4.94 -7.36
C SER A 136 -0.48 -5.72 -8.46
N ASN A 137 0.69 -5.20 -8.86
CA ASN A 137 1.57 -5.77 -9.88
C ASN A 137 0.94 -5.88 -11.28
N PHE A 138 0.04 -4.97 -11.62
CA PHE A 138 -0.54 -4.87 -12.96
C PHE A 138 0.34 -4.02 -13.87
N GLY A 139 0.55 -4.50 -15.10
CA GLY A 139 1.14 -3.71 -16.19
C GLY A 139 0.09 -2.87 -16.91
N ILE A 140 0.52 -2.08 -17.90
CA ILE A 140 -0.38 -1.19 -18.67
C ILE A 140 -1.48 -2.00 -19.37
N ASN A 141 -1.13 -3.12 -20.01
CA ASN A 141 -2.12 -3.94 -20.71
C ASN A 141 -3.20 -4.50 -19.77
N ASP A 142 -2.80 -4.92 -18.56
CA ASP A 142 -3.72 -5.43 -17.54
C ASP A 142 -4.65 -4.32 -17.02
N LEU A 143 -4.10 -3.10 -16.86
CA LEU A 143 -4.87 -1.92 -16.45
C LEU A 143 -5.86 -1.49 -17.54
N ASP A 144 -5.46 -1.51 -18.81
CA ASP A 144 -6.35 -1.21 -19.94
C ASP A 144 -7.48 -2.24 -20.04
N GLU A 145 -7.17 -3.52 -19.83
CA GLU A 145 -8.16 -4.59 -19.81
C GLU A 145 -9.16 -4.38 -18.67
N TRP A 146 -8.66 -4.13 -17.44
CA TRP A 146 -9.50 -3.84 -16.27
C TRP A 146 -10.41 -2.65 -16.52
N GLN A 147 -9.88 -1.51 -16.94
CA GLN A 147 -10.65 -0.28 -17.12
C GLN A 147 -11.69 -0.41 -18.24
N ARG A 148 -11.37 -1.14 -19.32
CA ARG A 148 -12.32 -1.41 -20.40
C ARG A 148 -13.48 -2.24 -19.90
N GLU A 149 -13.19 -3.32 -19.17
CA GLU A 149 -14.19 -4.20 -18.62
C GLU A 149 -15.07 -3.49 -17.58
N GLU A 150 -14.46 -2.73 -16.70
CA GLU A 150 -15.18 -1.94 -15.70
C GLU A 150 -16.10 -0.89 -16.31
N ARG A 151 -15.62 -0.16 -17.35
CA ARG A 151 -16.48 0.78 -18.09
C ARG A 151 -17.64 0.08 -18.80
N ARG A 152 -17.42 -1.15 -19.29
CA ARG A 152 -18.50 -1.97 -19.88
C ARG A 152 -19.59 -2.28 -18.85
N LEU A 153 -19.22 -2.56 -17.62
CA LEU A 153 -20.15 -2.93 -16.53
C LEU A 153 -20.83 -1.73 -15.88
N THR A 154 -20.11 -0.62 -15.70
CA THR A 154 -20.56 0.50 -14.85
C THR A 154 -20.67 1.86 -15.57
N GLY A 155 -20.18 1.96 -16.79
CA GLY A 155 -20.09 3.21 -17.55
C GLY A 155 -18.84 4.06 -17.22
N GLN A 156 -18.08 3.74 -16.16
CA GLN A 156 -16.89 4.49 -15.74
C GLN A 156 -15.85 3.55 -15.12
N SER A 157 -14.65 4.05 -14.82
CA SER A 157 -13.66 3.31 -14.05
C SER A 157 -13.51 3.91 -12.65
N GLY A 158 -13.57 3.04 -11.64
CA GLY A 158 -13.37 3.37 -10.22
C GLY A 158 -12.06 2.82 -9.67
N LEU A 159 -11.20 2.23 -10.51
CA LEU A 159 -9.90 1.70 -10.11
C LEU A 159 -9.04 2.79 -9.48
N SER A 160 -8.79 2.70 -8.19
CA SER A 160 -8.21 3.80 -7.40
C SER A 160 -6.69 3.73 -7.30
N VAL A 161 -6.13 2.51 -7.23
CA VAL A 161 -4.70 2.31 -6.92
C VAL A 161 -4.12 1.11 -7.68
N ASN A 162 -2.81 1.19 -8.01
CA ASN A 162 -2.01 0.04 -8.40
C ASN A 162 -0.75 0.00 -7.52
N GLN A 163 -0.59 -1.10 -6.77
CA GLN A 163 0.59 -1.29 -5.92
C GLN A 163 1.66 -2.05 -6.70
N ILE A 164 2.82 -1.42 -6.93
CA ILE A 164 3.89 -1.95 -7.77
C ILE A 164 5.25 -1.92 -7.09
N LYS A 165 6.19 -2.76 -7.54
CA LYS A 165 7.58 -2.62 -7.14
C LYS A 165 8.15 -1.34 -7.76
N TYR A 166 8.56 -0.39 -6.91
CA TYR A 166 9.22 0.84 -7.35
C TYR A 166 10.22 1.31 -6.29
N ASN A 167 11.48 1.44 -6.68
CA ASN A 167 12.56 1.88 -5.81
C ASN A 167 13.76 2.34 -6.63
N PHE A 168 14.78 2.88 -5.98
CA PHE A 168 15.97 3.45 -6.61
C PHE A 168 16.74 2.47 -7.51
N ASN A 169 16.70 1.15 -7.22
CA ASN A 169 17.29 0.11 -8.06
C ASN A 169 16.32 -0.43 -9.13
N HIS A 170 15.04 -0.08 -9.06
CA HIS A 170 14.00 -0.54 -9.98
C HIS A 170 13.14 0.63 -10.43
N GLN A 171 13.66 1.41 -11.38
CA GLN A 171 13.08 2.68 -11.85
C GLN A 171 12.22 2.52 -13.12
N SER A 172 12.22 1.34 -13.76
CA SER A 172 11.49 1.13 -15.03
C SER A 172 10.02 1.58 -15.00
N PRO A 173 9.25 1.48 -13.88
CA PRO A 173 7.89 1.98 -13.86
C PRO A 173 7.76 3.49 -14.13
N SER A 174 8.79 4.29 -13.85
CA SER A 174 8.75 5.75 -14.06
C SER A 174 8.71 6.16 -15.53
N TYR A 175 9.08 5.28 -16.46
CA TYR A 175 9.13 5.63 -17.88
C TYR A 175 7.77 5.54 -18.60
N ALA A 176 6.89 4.63 -18.16
CA ALA A 176 5.60 4.45 -18.81
C ALA A 176 4.46 4.18 -17.83
N LEU A 177 4.64 3.25 -16.88
CA LEU A 177 3.55 2.79 -16.01
C LEU A 177 3.08 3.88 -15.05
N ILE A 178 3.98 4.62 -14.39
CA ILE A 178 3.60 5.71 -13.49
C ILE A 178 2.99 6.89 -14.26
N PRO A 179 3.52 7.36 -15.40
CA PRO A 179 2.81 8.31 -16.27
C PRO A 179 1.41 7.84 -16.67
N TYR A 180 1.23 6.55 -17.00
CA TYR A 180 -0.08 5.97 -17.28
C TYR A 180 -1.01 6.07 -16.05
N HIS A 181 -0.53 5.74 -14.84
CA HIS A 181 -1.31 5.90 -13.61
C HIS A 181 -1.79 7.34 -13.44
N GLN A 182 -0.90 8.31 -13.60
CA GLN A 182 -1.21 9.74 -13.46
C GLN A 182 -2.28 10.21 -14.45
N GLN A 183 -2.19 9.76 -15.71
CA GLN A 183 -3.18 10.09 -16.75
C GLN A 183 -4.57 9.48 -16.49
N ASN A 184 -4.62 8.36 -15.78
CA ASN A 184 -5.86 7.62 -15.49
C ASN A 184 -6.34 7.79 -14.04
N ASN A 185 -5.79 8.75 -13.27
CA ASN A 185 -6.14 8.99 -11.87
C ASN A 185 -5.95 7.78 -10.95
N ILE A 186 -4.95 6.93 -11.23
CA ILE A 186 -4.58 5.77 -10.42
C ILE A 186 -3.41 6.15 -9.50
N VAL A 187 -3.55 6.03 -8.18
CA VAL A 187 -2.45 6.25 -7.25
C VAL A 187 -1.45 5.09 -7.32
N THR A 188 -0.17 5.41 -7.40
CA THR A 188 0.91 4.43 -7.31
C THR A 188 1.23 4.15 -5.84
N ILE A 189 1.15 2.89 -5.41
CA ILE A 189 1.69 2.47 -4.12
C ILE A 189 3.02 1.75 -4.37
N ALA A 190 4.13 2.33 -3.91
CA ALA A 190 5.47 1.78 -4.09
C ALA A 190 5.79 0.75 -3.01
N HIS A 191 5.69 -0.55 -3.34
CA HIS A 191 6.15 -1.61 -2.46
C HIS A 191 7.64 -1.91 -2.64
N THR A 192 8.26 -2.55 -1.62
CA THR A 192 9.69 -2.90 -1.61
C THR A 192 10.60 -1.69 -1.83
N PRO A 193 10.33 -0.53 -1.19
CA PRO A 193 10.99 0.74 -1.51
C PRO A 193 12.48 0.73 -1.18
N LEU A 194 12.92 -0.07 -0.19
CA LEU A 194 14.32 -0.22 0.20
C LEU A 194 15.01 -1.43 -0.43
N ASP A 195 14.37 -2.08 -1.42
CA ASP A 195 14.87 -3.27 -2.14
C ASP A 195 15.50 -4.34 -1.22
N LYS A 196 14.84 -4.58 -0.06
CA LYS A 196 15.33 -5.49 1.01
C LYS A 196 16.75 -5.13 1.51
N GLY A 197 17.08 -3.84 1.51
CA GLY A 197 18.38 -3.31 1.92
C GLY A 197 19.41 -3.18 0.80
N LYS A 198 19.15 -3.70 -0.40
CA LYS A 198 20.09 -3.63 -1.53
C LYS A 198 20.35 -2.20 -2.00
N VAL A 199 19.40 -1.28 -1.85
CA VAL A 199 19.58 0.14 -2.18
C VAL A 199 20.75 0.77 -1.43
N PHE A 200 21.09 0.28 -0.23
CA PHE A 200 22.15 0.83 0.61
C PHE A 200 23.57 0.60 0.07
N PHE A 201 23.70 -0.23 -0.95
CA PHE A 201 24.96 -0.48 -1.67
C PHE A 201 25.01 0.24 -3.03
N ASN A 202 23.98 1.04 -3.38
CA ASN A 202 23.94 1.79 -4.63
C ASN A 202 24.70 3.11 -4.50
N ALA A 203 25.80 3.24 -5.23
CA ALA A 203 26.69 4.41 -5.13
C ALA A 203 25.98 5.73 -5.50
N GLU A 204 25.06 5.71 -6.45
CA GLU A 204 24.33 6.92 -6.85
C GLU A 204 23.31 7.33 -5.77
N LEU A 205 22.68 6.37 -5.09
CA LEU A 205 21.83 6.67 -3.93
C LEU A 205 22.66 7.27 -2.80
N LEU A 206 23.85 6.73 -2.53
CA LEU A 206 24.73 7.25 -1.47
C LEU A 206 25.21 8.67 -1.78
N LYS A 207 25.54 8.99 -3.03
CA LYS A 207 25.83 10.37 -3.46
C LYS A 207 24.63 11.28 -3.26
N TYR A 208 23.43 10.83 -3.66
CA TYR A 208 22.19 11.57 -3.47
C TYR A 208 21.91 11.84 -1.99
N ALA A 209 22.07 10.84 -1.12
CA ALA A 209 21.93 10.95 0.33
C ALA A 209 22.89 11.99 0.90
N SER A 210 24.18 11.89 0.57
CA SER A 210 25.23 12.82 1.03
C SER A 210 24.94 14.25 0.59
N ALA A 211 24.55 14.46 -0.66
CA ALA A 211 24.26 15.79 -1.20
C ALA A 211 23.07 16.49 -0.50
N LYS A 212 22.15 15.71 0.06
CA LYS A 212 20.96 16.22 0.77
C LYS A 212 21.08 16.14 2.30
N GLY A 213 22.17 15.62 2.86
CA GLY A 213 22.32 15.41 4.30
C GLY A 213 21.35 14.37 4.86
N LEU A 214 20.96 13.38 4.06
CA LEU A 214 20.00 12.34 4.42
C LEU A 214 20.70 11.02 4.72
N THR A 215 20.07 10.19 5.54
CA THR A 215 20.47 8.79 5.62
C THR A 215 20.13 8.05 4.29
N PRO A 216 20.77 6.92 3.99
CA PRO A 216 20.43 6.15 2.79
C PRO A 216 18.96 5.70 2.74
N ALA A 217 18.35 5.38 3.88
CA ALA A 217 16.93 5.01 3.95
C ALA A 217 16.03 6.21 3.65
N GLN A 218 16.28 7.35 4.27
CA GLN A 218 15.57 8.60 3.99
C GLN A 218 15.72 9.02 2.53
N ALA A 219 16.93 8.93 1.97
CA ALA A 219 17.20 9.27 0.58
C ALA A 219 16.41 8.39 -0.39
N ALA A 220 16.35 7.08 -0.14
CA ALA A 220 15.57 6.14 -0.98
C ALA A 220 14.06 6.45 -0.94
N LEU A 221 13.51 6.71 0.24
CA LEU A 221 12.09 7.05 0.40
C LEU A 221 11.78 8.44 -0.17
N HIS A 222 12.62 9.43 0.12
CA HIS A 222 12.50 10.78 -0.41
C HIS A 222 12.51 10.79 -1.94
N TRP A 223 13.42 10.02 -2.57
CA TRP A 223 13.49 9.90 -4.02
C TRP A 223 12.17 9.37 -4.63
N ILE A 224 11.56 8.36 -4.02
CA ILE A 224 10.25 7.84 -4.46
C ILE A 224 9.17 8.92 -4.32
N LEU A 225 9.16 9.64 -3.21
CA LEU A 225 8.18 10.68 -2.91
C LEU A 225 8.31 11.93 -3.80
N GLN A 226 9.44 12.13 -4.51
CA GLN A 226 9.55 13.15 -5.57
C GLN A 226 8.62 12.83 -6.76
N THR A 227 8.17 11.58 -6.90
CA THR A 227 7.24 11.19 -7.96
C THR A 227 5.80 11.56 -7.55
N PRO A 228 5.12 12.48 -8.26
CA PRO A 228 3.74 12.84 -7.94
C PRO A 228 2.80 11.63 -8.00
N GLY A 229 1.77 11.61 -7.18
CA GLY A 229 0.80 10.51 -7.19
C GLY A 229 1.30 9.21 -6.56
N THR A 230 2.38 9.25 -5.75
CA THR A 230 2.99 8.05 -5.18
C THR A 230 2.90 8.04 -3.66
N VAL A 231 2.51 6.88 -3.11
CA VAL A 231 2.57 6.50 -1.69
C VAL A 231 3.64 5.43 -1.52
N VAL A 232 4.44 5.50 -0.46
CA VAL A 232 5.52 4.54 -0.21
C VAL A 232 5.26 3.74 1.07
N ILE A 233 5.53 2.43 1.05
CA ILE A 233 5.21 1.51 2.15
C ILE A 233 6.44 0.69 2.60
N PRO A 234 7.46 1.32 3.25
CA PRO A 234 8.57 0.58 3.83
C PRO A 234 8.10 -0.32 4.98
N LYS A 235 8.76 -1.48 5.14
CA LYS A 235 8.55 -2.39 6.28
C LYS A 235 9.67 -2.22 7.29
N SER A 236 9.31 -2.02 8.55
CA SER A 236 10.24 -2.16 9.67
C SER A 236 9.50 -2.66 10.92
N THR A 237 10.23 -3.39 11.79
CA THR A 237 9.82 -3.74 13.15
C THR A 237 10.80 -3.16 14.18
N ASP A 238 11.76 -2.39 13.73
CA ASP A 238 12.73 -1.67 14.56
C ASP A 238 12.20 -0.24 14.83
N PRO A 239 11.99 0.17 16.07
CA PRO A 239 11.46 1.49 16.41
C PRO A 239 12.30 2.65 15.87
N HIS A 240 13.63 2.54 15.88
CA HIS A 240 14.51 3.58 15.35
C HIS A 240 14.34 3.76 13.83
N ARG A 241 14.26 2.65 13.10
CA ARG A 241 14.02 2.68 11.65
C ARG A 241 12.60 3.16 11.31
N LEU A 242 11.59 2.83 12.14
CA LEU A 242 10.24 3.37 11.98
C LEU A 242 10.27 4.90 12.11
N GLN A 243 10.93 5.43 13.15
CA GLN A 243 11.10 6.86 13.35
C GLN A 243 11.90 7.50 12.20
N GLU A 244 13.03 6.90 11.80
CA GLU A 244 13.87 7.36 10.68
C GLU A 244 13.06 7.46 9.38
N ASN A 245 12.31 6.40 9.03
CA ASN A 245 11.45 6.41 7.86
C ASN A 245 10.35 7.49 7.95
N PHE A 246 9.77 7.69 9.14
CA PHE A 246 8.68 8.64 9.34
C PHE A 246 9.11 10.08 9.11
N THR A 247 10.32 10.42 9.48
CA THR A 247 10.84 11.79 9.32
C THR A 247 10.95 12.23 7.85
N VAL A 248 10.87 11.29 6.89
CA VAL A 248 10.89 11.66 5.45
C VAL A 248 9.73 12.58 5.06
N LEU A 249 8.60 12.54 5.81
CA LEU A 249 7.44 13.40 5.56
C LEU A 249 7.69 14.87 5.88
N SER A 250 8.68 15.18 6.72
CA SER A 250 9.06 16.56 7.07
C SER A 250 10.14 17.13 6.13
N LEU A 251 10.68 16.31 5.23
CA LEU A 251 11.66 16.77 4.25
C LEU A 251 10.95 17.54 3.13
N SER A 252 11.61 18.57 2.59
CA SER A 252 11.12 19.31 1.43
C SER A 252 11.05 18.37 0.21
N LEU A 253 9.87 18.15 -0.33
CA LEU A 253 9.59 17.33 -1.51
C LEU A 253 9.66 18.16 -2.79
#